data_86d00f737dbf5f4a3cb3c022ac698972
#
_entry.id   86d00f737dbf5f4a3cb3c022ac698972
#
_cell.length_a   1.000
_cell.length_b   1.000
_cell.length_c   1.000
_cell.angle_alpha   90.00
_cell.angle_beta   90.00
_cell.angle_gamma   90.00
#
_symmetry.space_group_name_H-M   'P 1'
#
loop_
_entity.id
_entity.type
_entity.pdbx_description
1 polymer ?
#
loop_
_entity_poly.entity_id
_entity_poly.type
_entity_poly.pdbx_seq_one_letter_code
_entity_poly.pdbx_strand_id
1 'polypeptide(L)'
;MANIIIAKTKIDCEKLLGQFLDESHFDTVINEDTDCYLRSEDEDNIAFKFRKNYFSKQEQDAAYAGLREAATPTQNRGLAAGPKGEKCGGREWATEFQLRVFDLLQKEAENTVIQVDIKEEIRVLRERYKDVESTRGLVWLSALVKQDEFNFEKWLEKIIKLSVAERKKEAFAVENKYISDTTYANQVNSGIAGWFDRYPRIPYGRATAYTQHSFDKFKLSFPFLQTLDRGFAELLPQRHAAQRAAADKIDPAFLVPDTVFTTITVNKTFRTAAHRDAGDFTNGLSNLLVLSNNGNYTGGYLILPEVRIAVNVRPGDLLLVNNHEYIHGNTPIVLQDETAERISLVCYLREKMLELGSKDYEDHRFNYVECRRKNKDHPLQRRLWNGISEGMWKEREWYEYLEGVAGKEMVQKY
;
A
#
# COMPACT_ATOMS: atom_id res chain seq x y z
N MET A 1 31.31 -9.62 16.99
CA MET A 1 31.02 -8.16 16.92
C MET A 1 30.60 -7.87 15.50
N ALA A 2 29.57 -7.08 15.29
CA ALA A 2 29.17 -6.67 13.95
C ALA A 2 30.17 -5.69 13.36
N ASN A 3 30.35 -5.69 12.04
CA ASN A 3 31.11 -4.68 11.34
C ASN A 3 30.34 -3.34 11.36
N ILE A 4 31.04 -2.23 11.41
CA ILE A 4 30.45 -0.91 11.42
C ILE A 4 30.82 -0.19 10.14
N ILE A 5 29.80 0.32 9.43
CA ILE A 5 29.96 1.17 8.25
C ILE A 5 29.36 2.53 8.55
N ILE A 6 30.12 3.60 8.34
CA ILE A 6 29.64 4.96 8.45
C ILE A 6 29.73 5.63 7.08
N ALA A 7 28.57 5.76 6.42
CA ALA A 7 28.44 6.49 5.18
C ALA A 7 28.54 8.02 5.45
N LYS A 8 29.37 8.73 4.71
CA LYS A 8 29.55 10.17 4.91
C LYS A 8 28.38 11.01 4.38
N THR A 9 27.81 10.58 3.26
CA THR A 9 26.76 11.31 2.52
C THR A 9 25.80 10.32 1.86
N LYS A 10 24.57 10.76 1.62
CA LYS A 10 23.61 10.09 0.73
C LYS A 10 23.79 10.60 -0.71
N ILE A 11 23.71 9.71 -1.68
CA ILE A 11 23.64 10.06 -3.10
C ILE A 11 22.18 10.34 -3.45
N ASP A 12 21.91 11.35 -4.25
CA ASP A 12 20.56 11.60 -4.77
C ASP A 12 20.16 10.50 -5.75
N CYS A 13 19.17 9.72 -5.37
CA CYS A 13 18.62 8.59 -6.12
C CYS A 13 17.13 8.76 -6.45
N GLU A 14 16.55 9.96 -6.33
CA GLU A 14 15.13 10.22 -6.59
C GLU A 14 14.68 9.78 -8.00
N LYS A 15 15.58 9.90 -8.99
CA LYS A 15 15.32 9.48 -10.37
C LYS A 15 15.17 7.96 -10.53
N LEU A 16 15.59 7.18 -9.55
CA LEU A 16 15.47 5.71 -9.57
C LEU A 16 14.09 5.23 -9.10
N LEU A 17 13.28 6.09 -8.49
CA LEU A 17 11.97 5.70 -8.00
C LEU A 17 11.11 5.05 -9.09
N GLY A 18 10.60 3.86 -8.79
CA GLY A 18 9.84 3.03 -9.71
C GLY A 18 10.69 2.23 -10.71
N GLN A 19 12.03 2.39 -10.72
CA GLN A 19 12.93 1.62 -11.57
C GLN A 19 13.43 0.35 -10.88
N PHE A 20 13.68 -0.70 -11.63
CA PHE A 20 14.33 -1.88 -11.09
C PHE A 20 15.82 -1.63 -10.87
N LEU A 21 16.30 -2.02 -9.69
CA LEU A 21 17.70 -1.92 -9.33
C LEU A 21 18.45 -3.21 -9.70
N ASP A 22 19.75 -3.06 -9.97
CA ASP A 22 20.69 -4.15 -10.32
C ASP A 22 22.08 -3.87 -9.72
N GLU A 23 23.07 -4.64 -10.15
CA GLU A 23 24.44 -4.60 -9.65
C GLU A 23 25.15 -3.26 -9.89
N SER A 24 24.69 -2.41 -10.80
CA SER A 24 25.26 -1.07 -11.05
C SER A 24 24.93 -0.06 -9.93
N HIS A 25 23.97 -0.38 -9.06
CA HIS A 25 23.44 0.50 -8.04
C HIS A 25 24.12 0.34 -6.67
N PHE A 26 25.08 -0.58 -6.52
CA PHE A 26 25.86 -0.79 -5.30
C PHE A 26 27.29 -1.18 -5.59
N ASP A 27 28.18 -0.92 -4.62
CA ASP A 27 29.59 -1.27 -4.69
C ASP A 27 29.95 -2.40 -3.71
N THR A 28 29.13 -2.57 -2.67
CA THR A 28 29.40 -3.51 -1.59
C THR A 28 28.21 -4.40 -1.34
N VAL A 29 28.47 -5.71 -1.17
CA VAL A 29 27.46 -6.69 -0.74
C VAL A 29 27.75 -7.11 0.71
N ILE A 30 26.76 -6.93 1.57
CA ILE A 30 26.84 -7.34 2.99
C ILE A 30 26.39 -8.78 3.11
N ASN A 31 27.28 -9.64 3.65
CA ASN A 31 27.06 -11.06 3.86
C ASN A 31 27.26 -11.50 5.32
N GLU A 32 27.60 -10.59 6.20
CA GLU A 32 27.92 -10.84 7.63
C GLU A 32 27.31 -9.76 8.51
N ASP A 33 27.33 -9.98 9.83
CA ASP A 33 26.78 -9.05 10.81
C ASP A 33 27.37 -7.66 10.61
N THR A 34 26.49 -6.68 10.34
CA THR A 34 26.92 -5.33 9.98
C THR A 34 25.89 -4.30 10.43
N ASP A 35 26.37 -3.19 10.95
CA ASP A 35 25.64 -1.98 11.28
C ASP A 35 26.05 -0.85 10.32
N CYS A 36 25.09 -0.19 9.70
CA CYS A 36 25.36 0.92 8.79
C CYS A 36 24.65 2.20 9.25
N TYR A 37 25.43 3.26 9.34
CA TYR A 37 24.98 4.59 9.78
C TYR A 37 25.31 5.66 8.74
N LEU A 38 24.58 6.76 8.79
CA LEU A 38 24.89 7.98 8.05
C LEU A 38 25.56 8.98 9.01
N ARG A 39 26.80 9.36 8.74
CA ARG A 39 27.60 10.37 9.45
C ARG A 39 28.09 9.96 10.84
N SER A 40 27.27 9.44 11.72
CA SER A 40 27.61 9.09 13.10
C SER A 40 26.92 7.82 13.56
N GLU A 41 27.56 7.11 14.50
CA GLU A 41 27.06 5.87 15.08
C GLU A 41 26.05 6.16 16.18
N ASP A 42 24.82 6.51 15.78
CA ASP A 42 23.68 6.71 16.66
C ASP A 42 22.38 6.24 15.98
N GLU A 43 21.30 6.01 16.75
CA GLU A 43 20.05 5.48 16.21
C GLU A 43 19.32 6.46 15.29
N ASP A 44 19.56 7.76 15.40
CA ASP A 44 18.96 8.75 14.51
C ASP A 44 19.56 8.70 13.11
N ASN A 45 20.79 8.25 13.01
CA ASN A 45 21.54 8.12 11.76
C ASN A 45 21.56 6.68 11.21
N ILE A 46 20.77 5.76 11.76
CA ILE A 46 20.76 4.37 11.31
C ILE A 46 20.22 4.23 9.89
N ALA A 47 20.97 3.54 9.03
CA ALA A 47 20.51 3.03 7.76
C ALA A 47 19.96 1.59 7.91
N PHE A 48 20.76 0.71 8.51
CA PHE A 48 20.32 -0.64 8.82
C PHE A 48 21.20 -1.31 9.89
N LYS A 49 20.64 -2.35 10.55
CA LYS A 49 21.38 -3.37 11.30
C LYS A 49 21.05 -4.74 10.74
N PHE A 50 22.09 -5.53 10.48
CA PHE A 50 21.99 -6.85 9.89
C PHE A 50 22.64 -7.90 10.77
N ARG A 51 21.94 -9.03 11.02
CA ARG A 51 22.43 -10.18 11.79
C ARG A 51 22.12 -11.47 11.04
N LYS A 52 23.15 -12.31 10.89
CA LYS A 52 23.05 -13.62 10.25
C LYS A 52 22.51 -14.66 11.21
N ASN A 53 21.72 -15.59 10.67
CA ASN A 53 21.26 -16.78 11.38
C ASN A 53 20.62 -16.45 12.75
N TYR A 54 19.84 -15.40 12.81
CA TYR A 54 19.22 -14.92 14.05
C TYR A 54 18.05 -15.80 14.50
N PHE A 55 17.28 -16.35 13.55
CA PHE A 55 16.11 -17.15 13.82
C PHE A 55 16.40 -18.65 13.70
N SER A 56 15.81 -19.44 14.59
CA SER A 56 15.85 -20.90 14.49
C SER A 56 15.09 -21.41 13.26
N LYS A 57 15.46 -22.59 12.77
CA LYS A 57 14.76 -23.23 11.65
C LYS A 57 13.30 -23.51 11.96
N GLN A 58 12.97 -23.89 13.20
CA GLN A 58 11.60 -24.14 13.62
C GLN A 58 10.72 -22.88 13.53
N GLU A 59 11.23 -21.73 13.97
CA GLU A 59 10.52 -20.44 13.86
C GLU A 59 10.31 -20.04 12.39
N GLN A 60 11.34 -20.21 11.55
CA GLN A 60 11.26 -19.93 10.13
C GLN A 60 10.19 -20.79 9.44
N ASP A 61 10.15 -22.10 9.70
CA ASP A 61 9.20 -23.01 9.09
C ASP A 61 7.76 -22.72 9.54
N ALA A 62 7.57 -22.42 10.82
CA ALA A 62 6.28 -22.02 11.35
C ALA A 62 5.79 -20.69 10.74
N ALA A 63 6.67 -19.69 10.63
CA ALA A 63 6.35 -18.41 10.00
C ALA A 63 6.08 -18.57 8.49
N TYR A 64 6.83 -19.40 7.79
CA TYR A 64 6.59 -19.72 6.39
C TYR A 64 5.18 -20.34 6.19
N ALA A 65 4.85 -21.37 6.97
CA ALA A 65 3.53 -22.01 6.94
C ALA A 65 2.42 -21.00 7.30
N GLY A 66 2.70 -20.10 8.24
CA GLY A 66 1.75 -19.11 8.76
C GLY A 66 1.50 -17.91 7.87
N LEU A 67 2.41 -17.58 6.94
CA LEU A 67 2.34 -16.29 6.23
C LEU A 67 2.34 -16.40 4.70
N ARG A 68 2.88 -17.50 4.12
CA ARG A 68 3.06 -17.57 2.66
C ARG A 68 1.80 -17.34 1.83
N GLU A 69 0.64 -17.75 2.34
CA GLU A 69 -0.63 -17.64 1.64
C GLU A 69 -1.24 -16.22 1.70
N ALA A 70 -0.71 -15.34 2.53
CA ALA A 70 -1.12 -13.94 2.54
C ALA A 70 -0.75 -13.23 1.23
N ALA A 71 0.34 -13.68 0.56
CA ALA A 71 0.78 -13.13 -0.73
C ALA A 71 -0.08 -13.68 -1.87
N THR A 72 -0.97 -12.87 -2.39
CA THR A 72 -1.86 -13.17 -3.52
C THR A 72 -1.61 -12.22 -4.69
N PRO A 73 -2.02 -12.56 -5.92
CA PRO A 73 -1.88 -11.66 -7.06
C PRO A 73 -2.56 -10.32 -6.81
N THR A 74 -1.80 -9.24 -6.96
CA THR A 74 -2.29 -7.86 -6.73
C THR A 74 -1.60 -6.87 -7.65
N GLN A 75 -2.26 -5.74 -7.91
CA GLN A 75 -1.71 -4.58 -8.63
C GLN A 75 -1.58 -3.35 -7.71
N ASN A 76 -1.74 -3.52 -6.40
CA ASN A 76 -1.81 -2.43 -5.43
C ASN A 76 -0.46 -2.20 -4.71
N ARG A 77 0.67 -2.26 -5.43
CA ARG A 77 2.01 -2.03 -4.86
C ARG A 77 2.72 -0.78 -5.40
N GLY A 78 1.98 0.07 -6.11
CA GLY A 78 2.50 1.35 -6.56
C GLY A 78 3.86 1.24 -7.26
N LEU A 79 4.78 2.13 -6.91
CA LEU A 79 6.13 2.18 -7.48
C LEU A 79 6.93 0.90 -7.23
N ALA A 80 6.73 0.22 -6.09
CA ALA A 80 7.45 -1.01 -5.77
C ALA A 80 7.22 -2.14 -6.78
N ALA A 81 6.10 -2.10 -7.53
CA ALA A 81 5.82 -3.10 -8.57
C ALA A 81 6.62 -2.89 -9.88
N GLY A 82 7.42 -1.84 -9.96
CA GLY A 82 8.29 -1.55 -11.09
C GLY A 82 7.69 -0.62 -12.12
N PRO A 83 8.46 -0.31 -13.16
CA PRO A 83 8.05 0.60 -14.21
C PRO A 83 6.81 0.08 -14.93
N LYS A 84 5.94 0.99 -15.28
CA LYS A 84 4.76 0.67 -16.08
C LYS A 84 5.21 0.10 -17.42
N GLY A 85 4.63 -1.03 -17.81
CA GLY A 85 4.87 -1.59 -19.15
C GLY A 85 4.36 -0.64 -20.23
N GLU A 86 4.93 -0.71 -21.42
CA GLU A 86 4.54 0.09 -22.58
C GLU A 86 3.04 -0.05 -22.97
N LYS A 87 2.37 -1.08 -22.45
CA LYS A 87 0.95 -1.36 -22.69
C LYS A 87 -0.02 -0.46 -21.89
N CYS A 88 0.47 0.54 -21.15
CA CYS A 88 -0.38 1.49 -20.43
C CYS A 88 -0.90 2.65 -21.29
N GLY A 89 -1.20 2.42 -22.55
CA GLY A 89 -1.81 3.40 -23.47
C GLY A 89 -3.22 3.87 -23.11
N GLY A 90 -3.79 3.39 -21.99
CA GLY A 90 -5.10 3.84 -21.54
C GLY A 90 -5.17 5.26 -20.98
N ARG A 91 -4.03 5.85 -20.59
CA ARG A 91 -4.00 7.19 -20.04
C ARG A 91 -4.07 8.28 -21.12
N GLU A 92 -3.38 8.06 -22.23
CA GLU A 92 -3.32 9.05 -23.31
C GLU A 92 -4.71 9.33 -23.90
N TRP A 93 -5.46 8.29 -24.24
CA TRP A 93 -6.80 8.50 -24.81
C TRP A 93 -7.81 9.01 -23.76
N ALA A 94 -7.69 8.61 -22.49
CA ALA A 94 -8.58 9.14 -21.46
C ALA A 94 -8.32 10.64 -21.23
N THR A 95 -7.05 11.07 -21.26
CA THR A 95 -6.69 12.48 -21.22
C THR A 95 -7.19 13.21 -22.47
N GLU A 96 -7.03 12.64 -23.66
CA GLU A 96 -7.54 13.17 -24.91
C GLU A 96 -9.07 13.28 -24.88
N PHE A 97 -9.77 12.27 -24.42
CA PHE A 97 -11.22 12.27 -24.24
C PHE A 97 -11.68 13.36 -23.28
N GLN A 98 -11.03 13.51 -22.14
CA GLN A 98 -11.36 14.53 -21.15
C GLN A 98 -11.12 15.93 -21.69
N LEU A 99 -10.00 16.15 -22.36
CA LEU A 99 -9.69 17.41 -23.01
C LEU A 99 -10.75 17.75 -24.08
N ARG A 100 -11.16 16.74 -24.85
CA ARG A 100 -12.20 16.90 -25.88
C ARG A 100 -13.56 17.25 -25.28
N VAL A 101 -14.00 16.53 -24.24
CA VAL A 101 -15.24 16.85 -23.50
C VAL A 101 -15.15 18.25 -22.89
N PHE A 102 -13.98 18.63 -22.40
CA PHE A 102 -13.71 19.94 -21.84
C PHE A 102 -13.88 21.06 -22.89
N ASP A 103 -13.28 20.86 -24.06
CA ASP A 103 -13.33 21.77 -25.20
C ASP A 103 -14.77 21.96 -25.67
N LEU A 104 -15.54 20.88 -25.73
CA LEU A 104 -16.97 20.90 -26.08
C LEU A 104 -17.81 21.68 -25.06
N LEU A 105 -17.57 21.43 -23.76
CA LEU A 105 -18.30 22.15 -22.70
C LEU A 105 -17.93 23.63 -22.65
N GLN A 106 -16.70 23.98 -22.96
CA GLN A 106 -16.28 25.38 -23.05
C GLN A 106 -16.95 26.11 -24.24
N LYS A 107 -16.99 25.46 -25.41
CA LYS A 107 -17.65 26.00 -26.60
C LYS A 107 -19.15 26.17 -26.42
N GLU A 108 -19.80 25.25 -25.71
CA GLU A 108 -21.21 25.35 -25.35
C GLU A 108 -21.47 26.50 -24.36
N ALA A 109 -20.59 26.68 -23.37
CA ALA A 109 -20.68 27.79 -22.41
C ALA A 109 -20.46 29.18 -23.07
N GLU A 110 -19.73 29.24 -24.19
CA GLU A 110 -19.47 30.46 -24.98
C GLU A 110 -20.57 30.74 -26.02
N ASN A 111 -21.69 30.00 -25.99
CA ASN A 111 -22.80 30.13 -26.97
C ASN A 111 -22.40 29.95 -28.45
N THR A 112 -21.29 29.32 -28.70
CA THR A 112 -20.94 28.92 -30.07
C THR A 112 -21.68 27.62 -30.39
N VAL A 113 -22.70 27.66 -31.22
CA VAL A 113 -23.51 26.54 -31.64
C VAL A 113 -22.65 25.50 -32.37
N ILE A 114 -22.16 24.51 -31.64
CA ILE A 114 -21.56 23.32 -32.23
C ILE A 114 -22.39 22.14 -31.74
N GLN A 115 -23.27 21.63 -32.59
CA GLN A 115 -23.87 20.32 -32.41
C GLN A 115 -22.77 19.27 -32.63
N VAL A 116 -22.06 18.88 -31.56
CA VAL A 116 -21.17 17.75 -31.63
C VAL A 116 -21.92 16.54 -31.09
N ASP A 117 -22.03 15.52 -31.92
CA ASP A 117 -22.56 14.25 -31.47
C ASP A 117 -21.50 13.55 -30.60
N ILE A 118 -21.65 13.68 -29.29
CA ILE A 118 -20.75 13.09 -28.29
C ILE A 118 -20.70 11.56 -28.43
N LYS A 119 -21.79 10.94 -28.91
CA LYS A 119 -21.84 9.48 -29.19
C LYS A 119 -20.89 9.11 -30.31
N GLU A 120 -20.83 9.93 -31.34
CA GLU A 120 -19.92 9.73 -32.47
C GLU A 120 -18.46 9.96 -32.07
N GLU A 121 -18.15 10.98 -31.26
CA GLU A 121 -16.80 11.20 -30.73
C GLU A 121 -16.32 10.01 -29.86
N ILE A 122 -17.18 9.45 -29.01
CA ILE A 122 -16.88 8.23 -28.23
C ILE A 122 -16.64 7.05 -29.18
N ARG A 123 -17.43 6.91 -30.23
CA ARG A 123 -17.27 5.84 -31.23
C ARG A 123 -15.93 5.95 -31.95
N VAL A 124 -15.54 7.15 -32.35
CA VAL A 124 -14.26 7.43 -33.04
C VAL A 124 -13.07 7.13 -32.13
N LEU A 125 -13.12 7.56 -30.87
CA LEU A 125 -12.06 7.26 -29.90
C LEU A 125 -11.95 5.77 -29.63
N ARG A 126 -13.06 5.08 -29.54
CA ARG A 126 -13.11 3.64 -29.34
C ARG A 126 -12.51 2.86 -30.51
N GLU A 127 -12.75 3.29 -31.73
CA GLU A 127 -12.16 2.69 -32.93
C GLU A 127 -10.64 2.96 -33.00
N ARG A 128 -10.21 4.18 -32.67
CA ARG A 128 -8.79 4.56 -32.63
C ARG A 128 -7.98 3.72 -31.66
N TYR A 129 -8.54 3.40 -30.51
CA TYR A 129 -7.84 2.69 -29.42
C TYR A 129 -8.29 1.23 -29.24
N LYS A 130 -8.94 0.62 -30.24
CA LYS A 130 -9.46 -0.75 -30.17
C LYS A 130 -8.41 -1.83 -29.89
N ASP A 131 -7.18 -1.59 -30.36
CA ASP A 131 -6.06 -2.53 -30.22
C ASP A 131 -5.23 -2.29 -28.95
N VAL A 132 -5.60 -1.31 -28.14
CA VAL A 132 -4.91 -1.02 -26.89
C VAL A 132 -5.43 -1.98 -25.81
N GLU A 133 -4.61 -2.96 -25.45
CA GLU A 133 -4.88 -3.91 -24.35
C GLU A 133 -4.77 -3.24 -22.95
N SER A 134 -5.08 -1.98 -22.84
CA SER A 134 -5.14 -1.34 -21.54
C SER A 134 -6.46 -1.62 -20.87
N THR A 135 -6.39 -2.43 -19.86
CA THR A 135 -7.57 -2.98 -19.23
C THR A 135 -8.45 -1.96 -18.52
N ARG A 136 -7.91 -0.88 -17.94
CA ARG A 136 -8.73 0.04 -17.12
C ARG A 136 -9.32 1.22 -17.88
N GLY A 137 -8.56 1.81 -18.78
CA GLY A 137 -9.09 2.86 -19.62
C GLY A 137 -10.21 2.35 -20.53
N LEU A 138 -10.04 1.15 -21.10
CA LEU A 138 -11.08 0.48 -21.90
C LEU A 138 -12.25 -0.02 -21.04
N VAL A 139 -12.02 -0.44 -19.81
CA VAL A 139 -13.09 -0.79 -18.86
C VAL A 139 -13.90 0.44 -18.49
N TRP A 140 -13.27 1.57 -18.26
CA TRP A 140 -13.98 2.83 -18.00
C TRP A 140 -14.77 3.29 -19.22
N LEU A 141 -14.17 3.30 -20.42
CA LEU A 141 -14.87 3.60 -21.66
C LEU A 141 -15.99 2.60 -21.95
N SER A 142 -15.75 1.32 -21.71
CA SER A 142 -16.76 0.26 -21.86
C SER A 142 -17.87 0.37 -20.83
N ALA A 143 -17.58 0.82 -19.62
CA ALA A 143 -18.58 1.07 -18.59
C ALA A 143 -19.41 2.30 -18.93
N LEU A 144 -18.77 3.38 -19.43
CA LEU A 144 -19.46 4.56 -19.94
C LEU A 144 -20.36 4.24 -21.14
N VAL A 145 -19.89 3.38 -22.05
CA VAL A 145 -20.58 3.07 -23.31
C VAL A 145 -21.59 1.93 -23.17
N LYS A 146 -21.33 0.93 -22.31
CA LYS A 146 -22.20 -0.26 -22.17
C LYS A 146 -23.31 -0.11 -21.16
N GLN A 147 -23.05 0.62 -20.09
CA GLN A 147 -24.10 0.73 -19.09
C GLN A 147 -24.96 1.94 -19.31
N ASP A 148 -24.42 2.98 -20.06
CA ASP A 148 -25.06 4.14 -19.65
C ASP A 148 -24.73 5.36 -20.44
N GLU A 149 -25.29 5.45 -21.59
CA GLU A 149 -25.80 6.69 -22.12
C GLU A 149 -26.47 7.52 -21.03
N PHE A 150 -27.20 6.87 -20.14
CA PHE A 150 -27.88 7.49 -19.00
C PHE A 150 -26.93 8.06 -17.91
N ASN A 151 -25.85 7.38 -17.56
CA ASN A 151 -24.89 7.91 -16.55
C ASN A 151 -23.97 8.97 -17.16
N PHE A 152 -23.61 8.82 -18.41
CA PHE A 152 -22.84 9.82 -19.13
C PHE A 152 -23.65 11.11 -19.34
N GLU A 153 -24.89 11.01 -19.79
CA GLU A 153 -25.78 12.16 -19.93
C GLU A 153 -26.04 12.87 -18.59
N LYS A 154 -26.32 12.13 -17.52
CA LYS A 154 -26.43 12.70 -16.17
C LYS A 154 -25.15 13.34 -15.66
N TRP A 155 -24.01 12.75 -15.96
CA TRP A 155 -22.73 13.34 -15.60
C TRP A 155 -22.47 14.61 -16.40
N LEU A 156 -22.75 14.59 -17.69
CA LEU A 156 -22.66 15.73 -18.58
C LEU A 156 -23.59 16.88 -18.14
N GLU A 157 -24.86 16.59 -17.84
CA GLU A 157 -25.80 17.55 -17.28
C GLU A 157 -25.34 18.17 -15.96
N LYS A 158 -24.69 17.38 -15.12
CA LYS A 158 -24.07 17.89 -13.89
C LYS A 158 -22.92 18.84 -14.20
N ILE A 159 -22.04 18.47 -15.13
CA ILE A 159 -20.82 19.22 -15.45
C ILE A 159 -21.13 20.52 -16.16
N ILE A 160 -22.14 20.57 -17.04
CA ILE A 160 -22.56 21.77 -17.72
C ILE A 160 -22.97 22.88 -16.72
N LYS A 161 -23.53 22.50 -15.58
CA LYS A 161 -23.95 23.45 -14.51
C LYS A 161 -22.80 23.97 -13.65
N LEU A 162 -21.60 23.44 -13.81
CA LEU A 162 -20.42 23.83 -13.02
C LEU A 162 -19.64 24.96 -13.68
N SER A 163 -18.97 25.78 -12.89
CA SER A 163 -17.98 26.74 -13.38
C SER A 163 -16.79 26.03 -14.04
N VAL A 164 -16.03 26.74 -14.87
CA VAL A 164 -14.85 26.18 -15.56
C VAL A 164 -13.83 25.59 -14.56
N ALA A 165 -13.63 26.25 -13.40
CA ALA A 165 -12.72 25.77 -12.38
C ALA A 165 -13.23 24.48 -11.71
N GLU A 166 -14.51 24.38 -11.44
CA GLU A 166 -15.16 23.18 -10.88
C GLU A 166 -15.17 22.04 -11.89
N ARG A 167 -15.37 22.29 -13.17
CA ARG A 167 -15.27 21.29 -14.25
C ARG A 167 -13.88 20.71 -14.33
N LYS A 168 -12.82 21.54 -14.25
CA LYS A 168 -11.42 21.06 -14.18
C LYS A 168 -11.20 20.13 -13.01
N LYS A 169 -11.71 20.51 -11.84
CA LYS A 169 -11.60 19.70 -10.62
C LYS A 169 -12.33 18.37 -10.75
N GLU A 170 -13.51 18.36 -11.35
CA GLU A 170 -14.31 17.15 -11.57
C GLU A 170 -13.67 16.22 -12.61
N ALA A 171 -13.15 16.78 -13.72
CA ALA A 171 -12.39 16.02 -14.72
C ALA A 171 -11.13 15.39 -14.12
N PHE A 172 -10.39 16.15 -13.31
CA PHE A 172 -9.21 15.67 -12.59
C PHE A 172 -9.56 14.59 -11.55
N ALA A 173 -10.69 14.72 -10.85
CA ALA A 173 -11.17 13.71 -9.91
C ALA A 173 -11.56 12.41 -10.62
N VAL A 174 -12.14 12.47 -11.80
CA VAL A 174 -12.43 11.32 -12.65
C VAL A 174 -11.12 10.68 -13.13
N GLU A 175 -10.15 11.46 -13.59
CA GLU A 175 -8.83 11.01 -13.99
C GLU A 175 -8.13 10.28 -12.84
N ASN A 176 -8.04 10.88 -11.68
CA ASN A 176 -7.40 10.26 -10.51
C ASN A 176 -8.12 9.00 -10.03
N LYS A 177 -9.44 8.92 -10.20
CA LYS A 177 -10.23 7.76 -9.79
C LYS A 177 -10.03 6.56 -10.71
N TYR A 178 -9.93 6.77 -12.02
CA TYR A 178 -9.90 5.71 -13.02
C TYR A 178 -8.54 5.49 -13.67
N ILE A 179 -7.66 6.48 -13.61
CA ILE A 179 -6.35 6.51 -14.29
C ILE A 179 -5.24 6.92 -13.31
N SER A 180 -5.34 6.54 -12.04
CA SER A 180 -4.25 6.85 -11.11
C SER A 180 -2.98 6.12 -11.53
N ASP A 181 -1.84 6.79 -11.43
CA ASP A 181 -0.54 6.22 -11.74
C ASP A 181 -0.20 4.98 -10.91
N THR A 182 -0.80 4.86 -9.73
CA THR A 182 -0.66 3.73 -8.84
C THR A 182 -1.49 2.50 -9.26
N THR A 183 -2.47 2.65 -10.15
CA THR A 183 -3.39 1.56 -10.53
C THR A 183 -2.91 0.71 -11.70
N TYR A 184 -1.84 1.11 -12.37
CA TYR A 184 -1.23 0.38 -13.50
C TYR A 184 0.08 -0.32 -13.11
N ALA A 185 0.31 -0.54 -11.83
CA ALA A 185 1.43 -1.35 -11.38
C ALA A 185 1.35 -2.76 -11.96
N ASN A 186 2.50 -3.35 -12.22
CA ASN A 186 2.58 -4.74 -12.63
C ASN A 186 1.88 -5.65 -11.63
N GLN A 187 1.32 -6.75 -12.10
CA GLN A 187 0.76 -7.76 -11.23
C GLN A 187 1.90 -8.47 -10.50
N VAL A 188 1.83 -8.49 -9.18
CA VAL A 188 2.80 -9.12 -8.29
C VAL A 188 2.09 -9.95 -7.23
N ASN A 189 2.80 -10.92 -6.65
CA ASN A 189 2.26 -11.71 -5.53
C ASN A 189 2.64 -11.02 -4.22
N SER A 190 1.68 -10.33 -3.64
CA SER A 190 1.87 -9.59 -2.39
C SER A 190 0.56 -9.45 -1.63
N GLY A 191 0.66 -9.34 -0.31
CA GLY A 191 -0.48 -9.14 0.57
C GLY A 191 -0.06 -8.63 1.93
N ILE A 192 -1.00 -8.55 2.85
CA ILE A 192 -0.76 -8.14 4.23
C ILE A 192 -1.46 -9.08 5.20
N ALA A 193 -0.78 -9.37 6.31
CA ALA A 193 -1.33 -10.02 7.49
C ALA A 193 -1.37 -9.03 8.66
N GLY A 194 -2.13 -9.33 9.72
CA GLY A 194 -2.34 -8.45 10.86
C GLY A 194 -3.51 -7.52 10.67
N TRP A 195 -3.37 -6.29 11.14
CA TRP A 195 -4.43 -5.29 11.18
C TRP A 195 -4.00 -4.02 10.47
N PHE A 196 -4.96 -3.28 9.94
CA PHE A 196 -4.71 -2.02 9.25
C PHE A 196 -5.93 -1.11 9.24
N ASP A 197 -5.69 0.18 9.03
CA ASP A 197 -6.70 1.17 8.74
C ASP A 197 -7.25 1.01 7.32
N ARG A 198 -8.52 1.26 7.13
CA ARG A 198 -9.11 1.34 5.80
C ARG A 198 -9.29 2.80 5.38
N TYR A 199 -8.37 3.29 4.60
CA TYR A 199 -8.39 4.64 4.05
C TYR A 199 -8.61 4.60 2.52
N PRO A 200 -9.18 5.62 1.88
CA PRO A 200 -9.70 6.89 2.42
C PRO A 200 -11.23 6.90 2.64
N ARG A 201 -11.96 5.87 2.25
CA ARG A 201 -13.42 5.95 2.11
C ARG A 201 -14.20 5.52 3.33
N ILE A 202 -13.62 4.68 4.15
CA ILE A 202 -14.26 4.12 5.32
C ILE A 202 -13.20 3.95 6.38
N PRO A 203 -12.98 4.97 7.22
CA PRO A 203 -11.96 4.92 8.24
C PRO A 203 -12.41 4.01 9.40
N TYR A 204 -11.92 2.81 9.47
CA TYR A 204 -12.02 1.93 10.63
C TYR A 204 -10.85 0.94 10.65
N GLY A 205 -10.45 0.54 11.86
CA GLY A 205 -9.47 -0.52 12.05
C GLY A 205 -10.07 -1.88 11.77
N ARG A 206 -9.34 -2.75 11.10
CA ARG A 206 -9.79 -4.10 10.80
C ARG A 206 -8.65 -5.08 10.61
N ALA A 207 -8.96 -6.34 10.81
CA ALA A 207 -8.10 -7.42 10.33
C ALA A 207 -7.99 -7.37 8.80
N THR A 208 -6.83 -7.74 8.27
CA THR A 208 -6.66 -8.00 6.84
C THR A 208 -7.53 -9.19 6.42
N ALA A 209 -7.83 -9.31 5.13
CA ALA A 209 -8.62 -10.45 4.65
C ALA A 209 -7.94 -11.79 5.01
N TYR A 210 -6.61 -11.87 4.88
CA TYR A 210 -5.87 -13.05 5.27
C TYR A 210 -6.03 -13.37 6.76
N THR A 211 -5.82 -12.40 7.63
CA THR A 211 -5.96 -12.56 9.09
C THR A 211 -7.39 -12.95 9.47
N GLN A 212 -8.39 -12.36 8.83
CA GLN A 212 -9.79 -12.68 9.10
C GLN A 212 -10.18 -14.13 8.72
N HIS A 213 -9.65 -14.64 7.59
CA HIS A 213 -10.03 -15.96 7.09
C HIS A 213 -9.08 -17.08 7.48
N SER A 214 -7.86 -16.77 7.89
CA SER A 214 -6.78 -17.72 8.16
C SER A 214 -6.05 -17.43 9.47
N PHE A 215 -6.78 -16.97 10.50
CA PHE A 215 -6.18 -16.55 11.77
C PHE A 215 -5.37 -17.65 12.44
N ASP A 216 -5.84 -18.90 12.39
CA ASP A 216 -5.12 -20.03 12.97
C ASP A 216 -3.78 -20.31 12.28
N LYS A 217 -3.69 -20.07 10.95
CA LYS A 217 -2.42 -20.09 10.24
C LYS A 217 -1.54 -18.91 10.66
N PHE A 218 -2.10 -17.72 10.70
CA PHE A 218 -1.36 -16.51 11.09
C PHE A 218 -0.72 -16.66 12.48
N LYS A 219 -1.42 -17.28 13.45
CA LYS A 219 -0.88 -17.55 14.80
C LYS A 219 0.40 -18.39 14.79
N LEU A 220 0.62 -19.24 13.80
CA LEU A 220 1.86 -20.01 13.69
C LEU A 220 3.10 -19.13 13.57
N SER A 221 2.95 -17.91 13.06
CA SER A 221 4.03 -16.94 12.91
C SER A 221 4.35 -16.14 14.18
N PHE A 222 3.50 -16.18 15.21
CA PHE A 222 3.67 -15.32 16.39
C PHE A 222 4.99 -15.53 17.13
N PRO A 223 5.47 -16.78 17.40
CA PRO A 223 6.76 -16.93 18.04
C PRO A 223 7.93 -16.31 17.27
N PHE A 224 7.91 -16.41 15.94
CA PHE A 224 8.89 -15.76 15.06
C PHE A 224 8.82 -14.22 15.14
N LEU A 225 7.62 -13.65 15.13
CA LEU A 225 7.40 -12.20 15.24
C LEU A 225 7.78 -11.67 16.63
N GLN A 226 7.58 -12.45 17.68
CA GLN A 226 8.01 -12.13 19.05
C GLN A 226 9.54 -12.18 19.19
N THR A 227 10.21 -13.13 18.54
CA THR A 227 11.68 -13.15 18.46
C THR A 227 12.20 -11.95 17.69
N LEU A 228 11.53 -11.55 16.62
CA LEU A 228 11.83 -10.33 15.88
C LEU A 228 11.72 -9.08 16.77
N ASP A 229 10.64 -8.95 17.53
CA ASP A 229 10.41 -7.80 18.43
C ASP A 229 11.53 -7.71 19.48
N ARG A 230 11.93 -8.84 20.07
CA ARG A 230 13.08 -8.88 20.99
C ARG A 230 14.38 -8.44 20.32
N GLY A 231 14.65 -8.91 19.10
CA GLY A 231 15.82 -8.48 18.33
C GLY A 231 15.81 -6.99 18.00
N PHE A 232 14.63 -6.44 17.70
CA PHE A 232 14.48 -5.00 17.49
C PHE A 232 14.77 -4.23 18.79
N ALA A 233 14.22 -4.67 19.93
CA ALA A 233 14.46 -4.04 21.23
C ALA A 233 15.93 -4.10 21.66
N GLU A 234 16.63 -5.22 21.38
CA GLU A 234 18.03 -5.42 21.70
C GLU A 234 18.96 -4.54 20.85
N LEU A 235 18.71 -4.51 19.54
CA LEU A 235 19.62 -3.86 18.59
C LEU A 235 19.40 -2.36 18.45
N LEU A 236 18.16 -1.89 18.62
CA LEU A 236 17.77 -0.48 18.46
C LEU A 236 16.79 -0.08 19.59
N PRO A 237 17.27 -0.01 20.84
CA PRO A 237 16.40 0.17 22.01
C PRO A 237 15.63 1.49 22.00
N GLN A 238 16.19 2.58 21.48
CA GLN A 238 15.51 3.88 21.45
C GLN A 238 14.38 3.89 20.42
N ARG A 239 14.64 3.38 19.21
CA ARG A 239 13.62 3.24 18.16
C ARG A 239 12.52 2.27 18.56
N HIS A 240 12.88 1.12 19.18
CA HIS A 240 11.91 0.18 19.71
C HIS A 240 11.06 0.81 20.82
N ALA A 241 11.67 1.52 21.78
CA ALA A 241 10.94 2.20 22.85
C ALA A 241 9.96 3.24 22.33
N ALA A 242 10.34 4.02 21.31
CA ALA A 242 9.45 4.97 20.65
C ALA A 242 8.26 4.26 19.98
N GLN A 243 8.51 3.15 19.28
CA GLN A 243 7.44 2.36 18.65
C GLN A 243 6.57 1.64 19.68
N ARG A 244 7.13 1.15 20.81
CA ARG A 244 6.38 0.57 21.94
C ARG A 244 5.45 1.62 22.55
N ALA A 245 5.95 2.80 22.84
CA ALA A 245 5.13 3.90 23.39
C ALA A 245 3.99 4.34 22.43
N ALA A 246 4.18 4.16 21.13
CA ALA A 246 3.13 4.35 20.13
C ALA A 246 2.15 3.17 20.14
N ALA A 247 2.65 1.93 20.13
CA ALA A 247 1.84 0.71 20.17
C ALA A 247 0.95 0.62 21.41
N ASP A 248 1.44 1.06 22.56
CA ASP A 248 0.69 1.07 23.82
C ASP A 248 -0.56 1.99 23.81
N LYS A 249 -0.66 2.86 22.81
CA LYS A 249 -1.87 3.71 22.60
C LYS A 249 -2.92 3.02 21.72
N ILE A 250 -2.57 1.91 21.09
CA ILE A 250 -3.45 1.13 20.21
C ILE A 250 -4.10 0.04 21.07
N ASP A 251 -5.41 -0.22 20.83
CA ASP A 251 -6.06 -1.36 21.47
C ASP A 251 -5.28 -2.65 21.16
N PRO A 252 -4.90 -3.45 22.19
CA PRO A 252 -4.10 -4.67 22.02
C PRO A 252 -4.67 -5.66 21.00
N ALA A 253 -5.97 -5.64 20.74
CA ALA A 253 -6.62 -6.47 19.74
C ALA A 253 -6.18 -6.15 18.29
N PHE A 254 -5.51 -5.01 18.05
CA PHE A 254 -4.96 -4.60 16.76
C PHE A 254 -3.44 -4.77 16.67
N LEU A 255 -2.83 -5.41 17.63
CA LEU A 255 -1.39 -5.72 17.63
C LEU A 255 -1.14 -7.23 17.46
N VAL A 256 -0.01 -7.57 16.86
CA VAL A 256 0.50 -8.93 16.99
C VAL A 256 0.87 -9.12 18.47
N PRO A 257 0.35 -10.16 19.15
CA PRO A 257 0.56 -10.34 20.58
C PRO A 257 2.03 -10.27 20.98
N ASP A 258 2.31 -9.53 22.06
CA ASP A 258 3.65 -9.33 22.64
C ASP A 258 4.67 -8.72 21.68
N THR A 259 4.22 -7.90 20.72
CA THR A 259 5.09 -7.18 19.79
C THR A 259 4.69 -5.71 19.66
N VAL A 260 5.49 -4.94 18.93
CA VAL A 260 5.17 -3.56 18.52
C VAL A 260 4.61 -3.47 17.08
N PHE A 261 4.17 -4.58 16.51
CA PHE A 261 3.73 -4.65 15.11
C PHE A 261 2.22 -4.73 14.98
N THR A 262 1.67 -3.95 14.05
CA THR A 262 0.26 -4.04 13.64
C THR A 262 0.11 -4.80 12.32
N THR A 263 1.07 -4.66 11.42
CA THR A 263 0.95 -5.09 10.02
C THR A 263 2.21 -5.77 9.53
N ILE A 264 2.03 -6.85 8.80
CA ILE A 264 3.10 -7.60 8.13
C ILE A 264 2.79 -7.60 6.63
N THR A 265 3.65 -6.95 5.84
CA THR A 265 3.62 -7.10 4.37
C THR A 265 4.29 -8.42 4.02
N VAL A 266 3.66 -9.21 3.16
CA VAL A 266 4.15 -10.51 2.70
C VAL A 266 4.28 -10.46 1.18
N ASN A 267 5.49 -10.63 0.67
CA ASN A 267 5.81 -10.61 -0.76
C ASN A 267 6.37 -11.97 -1.17
N LYS A 268 5.80 -12.59 -2.21
CA LYS A 268 6.21 -13.91 -2.69
C LYS A 268 6.91 -13.77 -4.03
N THR A 269 8.20 -14.11 -4.05
CA THR A 269 9.08 -14.05 -5.25
C THR A 269 8.89 -12.73 -6.02
N PHE A 270 8.73 -11.66 -5.27
CA PHE A 270 8.45 -10.35 -5.79
C PHE A 270 9.72 -9.49 -5.78
N ARG A 271 10.24 -9.19 -6.98
CA ARG A 271 11.30 -8.19 -7.17
C ARG A 271 10.71 -6.80 -6.99
N THR A 272 11.06 -6.12 -5.92
CA THR A 272 10.64 -4.73 -5.71
C THR A 272 11.53 -3.76 -6.49
N ALA A 273 10.92 -2.80 -7.16
CA ALA A 273 11.60 -1.64 -7.73
C ALA A 273 11.94 -0.62 -6.65
N ALA A 274 12.73 0.37 -6.96
CA ALA A 274 13.14 1.45 -6.06
C ALA A 274 11.92 2.21 -5.53
N HIS A 275 11.77 2.28 -4.21
CA HIS A 275 10.70 2.99 -3.52
C HIS A 275 11.12 3.33 -2.09
N ARG A 276 10.33 4.14 -1.40
CA ARG A 276 10.33 4.28 0.06
C ARG A 276 9.02 3.70 0.60
N ASP A 277 9.07 3.10 1.78
CA ASP A 277 7.85 2.66 2.44
C ASP A 277 7.06 3.87 2.95
N ALA A 278 5.75 3.82 2.76
CA ALA A 278 4.83 4.87 3.17
C ALA A 278 3.79 4.33 4.14
N GLY A 279 3.62 5.03 5.26
CA GLY A 279 2.61 4.72 6.26
C GLY A 279 3.12 3.90 7.44
N ASP A 280 4.40 3.60 7.50
CA ASP A 280 5.09 3.06 8.67
C ASP A 280 5.29 4.18 9.70
N PHE A 281 5.29 3.84 10.98
CA PHE A 281 5.50 4.80 12.07
C PHE A 281 6.89 5.45 11.94
N THR A 282 6.92 6.75 11.80
CA THR A 282 8.12 7.52 11.42
C THR A 282 9.27 7.37 12.41
N ASN A 283 8.98 7.33 13.72
CA ASN A 283 10.00 7.19 14.77
C ASN A 283 10.36 5.73 15.09
N GLY A 284 9.74 4.78 14.39
CA GLY A 284 10.04 3.35 14.49
C GLY A 284 11.05 2.89 13.44
N LEU A 285 10.91 1.62 13.05
CA LEU A 285 11.70 1.02 11.98
C LEU A 285 10.93 -0.12 11.32
N SER A 286 11.17 -0.32 10.03
CA SER A 286 10.69 -1.50 9.31
C SER A 286 11.65 -2.67 9.53
N ASN A 287 11.10 -3.83 9.85
CA ASN A 287 11.87 -5.05 10.09
C ASN A 287 11.68 -5.98 8.89
N LEU A 288 12.75 -6.20 8.13
CA LEU A 288 12.72 -6.96 6.89
C LEU A 288 13.33 -8.35 7.09
N LEU A 289 12.62 -9.38 6.66
CA LEU A 289 12.96 -10.78 6.85
C LEU A 289 12.74 -11.55 5.57
N VAL A 290 13.42 -12.69 5.45
CA VAL A 290 13.23 -13.61 4.33
C VAL A 290 12.93 -15.01 4.85
N LEU A 291 11.93 -15.65 4.25
CA LEU A 291 11.59 -17.05 4.45
C LEU A 291 11.66 -17.79 3.11
N SER A 292 11.90 -19.08 3.15
CA SER A 292 11.87 -19.93 1.95
C SER A 292 11.56 -21.37 2.36
N ASN A 293 10.93 -22.10 1.44
CA ASN A 293 10.70 -23.54 1.64
C ASN A 293 11.99 -24.36 1.54
N ASN A 294 12.86 -24.06 0.57
CA ASN A 294 14.06 -24.85 0.29
C ASN A 294 15.34 -24.03 0.08
N GLY A 295 15.25 -22.71 0.04
CA GLY A 295 16.41 -21.82 -0.17
C GLY A 295 16.99 -21.80 -1.57
N ASN A 296 16.41 -22.54 -2.53
CA ASN A 296 16.93 -22.71 -3.90
C ASN A 296 16.64 -21.51 -4.79
N TYR A 297 17.19 -20.36 -4.46
CA TYR A 297 17.14 -19.13 -5.26
C TYR A 297 18.44 -18.35 -5.13
N THR A 298 18.72 -17.51 -6.14
CA THR A 298 19.82 -16.55 -6.13
C THR A 298 19.29 -15.12 -6.30
N GLY A 299 20.13 -14.13 -6.00
CA GLY A 299 19.72 -12.72 -6.01
C GLY A 299 18.76 -12.35 -4.88
N GLY A 300 17.91 -11.36 -5.13
CA GLY A 300 16.97 -10.84 -4.15
C GLY A 300 17.62 -10.04 -3.02
N TYR A 301 18.83 -9.50 -3.24
CA TYR A 301 19.52 -8.63 -2.29
C TYR A 301 18.74 -7.34 -2.13
N LEU A 302 18.63 -6.84 -0.91
CA LEU A 302 18.09 -5.50 -0.67
C LEU A 302 19.15 -4.46 -1.00
N ILE A 303 18.86 -3.58 -1.95
CA ILE A 303 19.76 -2.49 -2.36
C ILE A 303 19.32 -1.21 -1.70
N LEU A 304 20.26 -0.49 -1.10
CA LEU A 304 20.18 0.90 -0.64
C LEU A 304 21.07 1.74 -1.54
N PRO A 305 20.59 2.26 -2.67
CA PRO A 305 21.40 2.92 -3.68
C PRO A 305 22.01 4.25 -3.16
N GLU A 306 21.34 4.92 -2.25
CA GLU A 306 21.80 6.18 -1.65
C GLU A 306 23.12 6.03 -0.87
N VAL A 307 23.44 4.84 -0.40
CA VAL A 307 24.71 4.48 0.27
C VAL A 307 25.52 3.45 -0.49
N ARG A 308 25.07 3.02 -1.68
CA ARG A 308 25.69 2.05 -2.58
C ARG A 308 25.99 0.69 -1.93
N ILE A 309 25.04 0.21 -1.13
CA ILE A 309 25.14 -1.07 -0.40
C ILE A 309 23.99 -1.99 -0.81
N ALA A 310 24.30 -3.27 -1.00
CA ALA A 310 23.32 -4.34 -1.09
C ALA A 310 23.45 -5.28 0.11
N VAL A 311 22.36 -5.69 0.72
CA VAL A 311 22.33 -6.63 1.85
C VAL A 311 21.78 -7.96 1.36
N ASN A 312 22.56 -9.02 1.50
CA ASN A 312 22.19 -10.38 1.12
C ASN A 312 21.40 -11.06 2.24
N VAL A 313 20.15 -10.66 2.39
CA VAL A 313 19.25 -11.21 3.40
C VAL A 313 18.78 -12.61 2.97
N ARG A 314 19.04 -13.61 3.80
CA ARG A 314 18.67 -15.01 3.58
C ARG A 314 17.69 -15.50 4.65
N PRO A 315 17.04 -16.65 4.44
CA PRO A 315 16.21 -17.26 5.47
C PRO A 315 16.97 -17.43 6.79
N GLY A 316 16.39 -16.95 7.87
CA GLY A 316 17.00 -16.94 9.19
C GLY A 316 17.76 -15.67 9.58
N ASP A 317 18.01 -14.78 8.66
CA ASP A 317 18.67 -13.49 8.94
C ASP A 317 17.67 -12.44 9.45
N LEU A 318 18.16 -11.50 10.24
CA LEU A 318 17.44 -10.32 10.72
C LEU A 318 17.99 -9.07 10.05
N LEU A 319 17.14 -8.29 9.43
CA LEU A 319 17.48 -6.95 8.92
C LEU A 319 16.50 -5.90 9.47
N LEU A 320 17.02 -5.00 10.28
CA LEU A 320 16.35 -3.78 10.72
C LEU A 320 16.80 -2.66 9.78
N VAL A 321 15.88 -2.05 9.04
CA VAL A 321 16.23 -1.09 7.98
C VAL A 321 15.30 0.12 7.98
N ASN A 322 15.86 1.30 7.75
CA ASN A 322 15.12 2.56 7.70
C ASN A 322 14.51 2.76 6.30
N ASN A 323 13.52 1.94 5.95
CA ASN A 323 12.83 1.95 4.66
C ASN A 323 12.03 3.23 4.39
N HIS A 324 11.71 3.98 5.44
CA HIS A 324 10.98 5.24 5.32
C HIS A 324 11.87 6.36 4.75
N GLU A 325 13.13 6.42 5.18
CA GLU A 325 14.07 7.47 4.77
C GLU A 325 14.96 7.08 3.60
N TYR A 326 15.19 5.76 3.39
CA TYR A 326 16.07 5.27 2.33
C TYR A 326 15.29 4.67 1.17
N ILE A 327 15.66 5.08 -0.04
CA ILE A 327 15.21 4.40 -1.26
C ILE A 327 15.78 2.99 -1.22
N HIS A 328 14.93 2.01 -1.48
CA HIS A 328 15.33 0.61 -1.51
C HIS A 328 14.58 -0.17 -2.58
N GLY A 329 15.17 -1.29 -2.98
CA GLY A 329 14.60 -2.22 -3.95
C GLY A 329 15.41 -3.52 -3.95
N ASN A 330 15.04 -4.48 -4.79
CA ASN A 330 15.73 -5.77 -4.82
C ASN A 330 16.44 -6.01 -6.15
N THR A 331 17.59 -6.71 -6.08
CA THR A 331 18.16 -7.36 -7.26
C THR A 331 17.18 -8.39 -7.84
N PRO A 332 17.37 -8.83 -9.11
CA PRO A 332 16.60 -9.95 -9.67
C PRO A 332 16.59 -11.16 -8.72
N ILE A 333 15.46 -11.85 -8.65
CA ILE A 333 15.29 -13.11 -7.92
C ILE A 333 15.22 -14.22 -8.97
N VAL A 334 16.15 -15.15 -8.92
CA VAL A 334 16.19 -16.29 -9.84
C VAL A 334 15.97 -17.57 -9.05
N LEU A 335 14.82 -18.21 -9.27
CA LEU A 335 14.52 -19.51 -8.70
C LEU A 335 15.34 -20.59 -9.42
N GLN A 336 15.93 -21.51 -8.67
CA GLN A 336 16.77 -22.57 -9.19
C GLN A 336 15.98 -23.85 -9.50
N ASP A 337 14.77 -23.96 -8.98
CA ASP A 337 13.80 -25.01 -9.30
C ASP A 337 12.37 -24.47 -9.25
N GLU A 338 11.44 -25.21 -9.85
CA GLU A 338 10.03 -24.82 -9.97
C GLU A 338 9.27 -24.78 -8.63
N THR A 339 9.80 -25.47 -7.61
CA THR A 339 9.18 -25.53 -6.29
C THR A 339 9.70 -24.45 -5.35
N ALA A 340 10.80 -23.78 -5.70
CA ALA A 340 11.42 -22.77 -4.87
C ALA A 340 10.51 -21.55 -4.68
N GLU A 341 10.40 -21.09 -3.45
CA GLU A 341 9.70 -19.86 -3.10
C GLU A 341 10.58 -18.99 -2.20
N ARG A 342 10.61 -17.71 -2.49
CA ARG A 342 11.18 -16.69 -1.61
C ARG A 342 10.05 -15.81 -1.10
N ILE A 343 9.88 -15.76 0.20
CA ILE A 343 8.92 -14.87 0.88
C ILE A 343 9.72 -13.77 1.57
N SER A 344 9.48 -12.51 1.25
CA SER A 344 9.98 -11.40 2.06
C SER A 344 8.87 -10.82 2.91
N LEU A 345 9.19 -10.54 4.16
CA LEU A 345 8.31 -9.94 5.15
C LEU A 345 8.81 -8.54 5.48
N VAL A 346 7.88 -7.61 5.64
CA VAL A 346 8.15 -6.29 6.25
C VAL A 346 7.18 -6.14 7.40
N CYS A 347 7.72 -6.10 8.63
CA CYS A 347 6.95 -6.01 9.87
C CYS A 347 7.06 -4.59 10.41
N TYR A 348 5.93 -3.93 10.65
CA TYR A 348 5.90 -2.53 11.06
C TYR A 348 4.67 -2.18 11.89
N LEU A 349 4.76 -1.07 12.61
CA LEU A 349 3.60 -0.37 13.16
C LEU A 349 3.10 0.60 12.10
N ARG A 350 1.85 0.45 11.69
CA ARG A 350 1.23 1.35 10.74
C ARG A 350 0.77 2.62 11.45
N GLU A 351 1.27 3.79 11.04
CA GLU A 351 1.09 5.05 11.75
C GLU A 351 -0.38 5.43 11.94
N LYS A 352 -1.20 5.22 10.93
CA LYS A 352 -2.64 5.49 11.02
C LYS A 352 -3.42 4.61 12.00
N MET A 353 -2.83 3.54 12.48
CA MET A 353 -3.42 2.75 13.57
C MET A 353 -3.46 3.52 14.91
N LEU A 354 -2.66 4.55 15.07
CA LEU A 354 -2.68 5.45 16.23
C LEU A 354 -3.96 6.30 16.33
N GLU A 355 -4.69 6.41 15.23
CA GLU A 355 -5.93 7.17 15.16
C GLU A 355 -7.18 6.31 15.48
N LEU A 356 -7.01 5.00 15.71
CA LEU A 356 -8.11 4.09 16.00
C LEU A 356 -8.63 4.27 17.43
N GLY A 357 -9.92 3.98 17.59
CA GLY A 357 -10.55 3.82 18.89
C GLY A 357 -10.37 2.41 19.46
N SER A 358 -11.17 2.09 20.47
CA SER A 358 -11.24 0.75 21.04
C SER A 358 -11.70 -0.28 19.98
N LYS A 359 -11.38 -1.56 20.22
CA LYS A 359 -11.83 -2.66 19.35
C LYS A 359 -13.35 -2.66 19.16
N ASP A 360 -14.10 -2.46 20.26
CA ASP A 360 -15.57 -2.41 20.21
C ASP A 360 -16.06 -1.25 19.34
N TYR A 361 -15.46 -0.08 19.47
CA TYR A 361 -15.78 1.07 18.65
C TYR A 361 -15.51 0.82 17.16
N GLU A 362 -14.35 0.25 16.82
CA GLU A 362 -14.00 -0.08 15.44
C GLU A 362 -14.88 -1.17 14.85
N ASP A 363 -15.33 -2.14 15.66
CA ASP A 363 -16.28 -3.17 15.25
C ASP A 363 -17.68 -2.58 14.98
N HIS A 364 -18.12 -1.63 15.77
CA HIS A 364 -19.34 -0.88 15.49
C HIS A 364 -19.27 -0.15 14.15
N ARG A 365 -18.16 0.52 13.87
CA ARG A 365 -17.92 1.19 12.58
C ARG A 365 -17.89 0.22 11.42
N PHE A 366 -17.20 -0.91 11.58
CA PHE A 366 -17.16 -1.98 10.59
C PHE A 366 -18.56 -2.51 10.28
N ASN A 367 -19.33 -2.89 11.30
CA ASN A 367 -20.66 -3.43 11.15
C ASN A 367 -21.62 -2.42 10.50
N TYR A 368 -21.54 -1.16 10.91
CA TYR A 368 -22.33 -0.10 10.29
C TYR A 368 -22.05 0.04 8.80
N VAL A 369 -20.78 0.03 8.41
CA VAL A 369 -20.37 0.12 7.01
C VAL A 369 -20.80 -1.12 6.22
N GLU A 370 -20.63 -2.32 6.76
CA GLU A 370 -21.01 -3.57 6.07
C GLU A 370 -22.52 -3.70 5.93
N CYS A 371 -23.28 -3.35 6.94
CA CYS A 371 -24.75 -3.32 6.84
C CYS A 371 -25.22 -2.38 5.73
N ARG A 372 -24.55 -1.24 5.57
CA ARG A 372 -24.90 -0.26 4.52
C ARG A 372 -24.47 -0.69 3.13
N ARG A 373 -23.36 -1.38 3.02
CA ARG A 373 -22.94 -2.00 1.74
C ARG A 373 -23.96 -3.01 1.23
N LYS A 374 -24.56 -3.78 2.14
CA LYS A 374 -25.56 -4.78 1.82
C LYS A 374 -26.92 -4.18 1.48
N ASN A 375 -27.25 -3.04 2.07
CA ASN A 375 -28.52 -2.36 1.85
C ASN A 375 -28.35 -1.08 1.01
N LYS A 376 -28.44 -1.24 -0.32
CA LYS A 376 -28.25 -0.13 -1.27
C LYS A 376 -29.31 0.96 -1.16
N ASP A 377 -30.46 0.65 -0.63
CA ASP A 377 -31.60 1.56 -0.53
C ASP A 377 -31.67 2.32 0.80
N HIS A 378 -30.67 2.12 1.67
CA HIS A 378 -30.66 2.77 2.97
C HIS A 378 -30.52 4.30 2.81
N PRO A 379 -31.41 5.11 3.48
CA PRO A 379 -31.45 6.57 3.31
C PRO A 379 -30.13 7.30 3.59
N LEU A 380 -29.29 6.72 4.45
CA LEU A 380 -28.00 7.28 4.82
C LEU A 380 -26.85 6.92 3.87
N GLN A 381 -27.06 6.01 2.92
CA GLN A 381 -25.97 5.51 2.06
C GLN A 381 -25.22 6.62 1.31
N ARG A 382 -25.93 7.62 0.81
CA ARG A 382 -25.31 8.76 0.11
C ARG A 382 -24.53 9.68 1.05
N ARG A 383 -24.97 9.85 2.29
CA ARG A 383 -24.34 10.75 3.26
C ARG A 383 -23.02 10.20 3.79
N LEU A 384 -22.90 8.87 3.91
CA LEU A 384 -21.65 8.21 4.33
C LEU A 384 -20.50 8.38 3.33
N TRP A 385 -20.79 8.59 2.07
CA TRP A 385 -19.75 8.72 1.03
C TRP A 385 -19.25 10.15 0.83
N ASN A 386 -19.98 11.15 1.29
CA ASN A 386 -19.80 12.55 0.90
C ASN A 386 -19.16 13.45 1.97
N GLY A 387 -18.30 13.00 2.80
CA GLY A 387 -17.59 13.92 3.68
C GLY A 387 -17.18 13.38 5.04
N ILE A 388 -17.13 12.10 5.14
CA ILE A 388 -16.84 11.41 6.39
C ILE A 388 -15.33 11.25 6.64
N SER A 389 -14.45 11.77 5.79
CA SER A 389 -13.04 11.37 5.79
C SER A 389 -12.16 11.99 6.89
N GLU A 390 -12.52 13.13 7.47
CA GLU A 390 -11.56 13.83 8.33
C GLU A 390 -11.90 13.89 9.82
N GLY A 391 -13.15 13.73 10.24
CA GLY A 391 -13.55 13.86 11.65
C GLY A 391 -13.81 12.55 12.39
N MET A 392 -13.91 11.45 11.69
CA MET A 392 -14.48 10.20 12.24
C MET A 392 -13.48 9.26 12.91
N TRP A 393 -12.25 9.65 13.05
CA TRP A 393 -11.25 8.87 13.77
C TRP A 393 -11.33 9.05 15.30
N LYS A 394 -12.08 10.05 15.77
CA LYS A 394 -12.32 10.24 17.19
C LYS A 394 -13.65 9.62 17.59
N GLU A 395 -13.62 8.73 18.56
CA GLU A 395 -14.77 7.97 19.04
C GLU A 395 -15.96 8.86 19.39
N ARG A 396 -15.73 9.95 20.09
CA ARG A 396 -16.78 10.91 20.46
C ARG A 396 -17.46 11.56 19.26
N GLU A 397 -16.69 12.02 18.28
CA GLU A 397 -17.19 12.68 17.07
C GLU A 397 -18.00 11.71 16.20
N TRP A 398 -17.62 10.43 16.21
CA TRP A 398 -18.36 9.38 15.53
C TRP A 398 -19.75 9.16 16.14
N TYR A 399 -19.85 9.05 17.45
CA TYR A 399 -21.14 8.87 18.12
C TYR A 399 -22.02 10.13 17.99
N GLU A 400 -21.46 11.32 18.13
CA GLU A 400 -22.18 12.59 17.92
C GLU A 400 -22.71 12.69 16.47
N TYR A 401 -21.90 12.25 15.49
CA TYR A 401 -22.33 12.17 14.11
C TYR A 401 -23.45 11.15 13.88
N LEU A 402 -23.32 9.96 14.42
CA LEU A 402 -24.36 8.92 14.32
C LEU A 402 -25.67 9.35 14.96
N GLU A 403 -25.62 9.97 16.15
CA GLU A 403 -26.79 10.49 16.82
C GLU A 403 -27.48 11.59 16.00
N GLY A 404 -26.72 12.48 15.39
CA GLY A 404 -27.24 13.55 14.55
C GLY A 404 -27.82 13.10 13.21
N VAL A 405 -27.31 12.01 12.65
CA VAL A 405 -27.69 11.54 11.31
C VAL A 405 -28.74 10.43 11.34
N ALA A 406 -28.67 9.55 12.33
CA ALA A 406 -29.46 8.33 12.41
C ALA A 406 -30.45 8.29 13.57
N GLY A 407 -30.27 9.19 14.53
CA GLY A 407 -31.00 9.18 15.80
C GLY A 407 -30.49 8.09 16.76
N LYS A 408 -30.78 8.29 18.06
CA LYS A 408 -30.26 7.43 19.15
C LYS A 408 -30.65 5.96 19.02
N GLU A 409 -31.83 5.66 18.50
CA GLU A 409 -32.31 4.28 18.34
C GLU A 409 -31.51 3.46 17.30
N MET A 410 -30.96 4.11 16.28
CA MET A 410 -30.13 3.44 15.26
C MET A 410 -28.70 3.18 15.73
N VAL A 411 -28.18 4.02 16.61
CA VAL A 411 -26.83 3.83 17.21
C VAL A 411 -26.81 2.58 18.10
N GLN A 412 -27.90 2.29 18.80
CA GLN A 412 -28.04 1.11 19.67
C GLN A 412 -28.22 -0.21 18.91
N LYS A 413 -28.52 -0.18 17.62
CA LYS A 413 -28.73 -1.38 16.79
C LYS A 413 -27.50 -1.85 16.04
N TYR A 414 -26.43 -1.08 16.06
CA TYR A 414 -25.16 -1.33 15.35
C TYR A 414 -23.98 -1.24 16.30
#